data_da564020c597bebb05faa8140aed2e93
#
_entry.id   da564020c597bebb05faa8140aed2e93
#
_cell.length_a   1.000
_cell.length_b   1.000
_cell.length_c   1.000
_cell.angle_alpha   90.00
_cell.angle_beta   90.00
_cell.angle_gamma   90.00
#
_symmetry.space_group_name_H-M   'P 1'
#
loop_
_entity.id
_entity.type
_entity.pdbx_description
1 polymer ?
#
loop_
_entity_poly.entity_id
_entity_poly.type
_entity_poly.pdbx_seq_one_letter_code
_entity_poly.pdbx_strand_id
1 'polypeptide(L)'
;MTRGDANLNSEPTDMDQVLIGHKGKYWLNVETRHGGGLAAIPVEDDAIARAMQVAEAVKKKLQGWKLETPRDVADAVARAKLRVEGQDRTQDVSWVVDSTTVNVGVIQGGVQPNTISTHCHMEVDIRTPVGVTTPDVQAKVEEVLAEIDLPREEIELEWVVCLESAYSAPNEDIVELVAKNARQITGQQIEINVSSGSTDARFWWLRGIPAAIYGTGMENIAVPDEYVLEPQFGQMLKVHAATCIDYLCAS
;
A
#
# COMPACT_ATOMS: atom_id res chain seq x y z
N MET A 1 18.79 21.50 10.73
CA MET A 1 18.36 20.14 11.11
C MET A 1 19.42 19.18 10.60
N THR A 2 20.00 18.38 11.47
CA THR A 2 20.89 17.29 11.07
C THR A 2 20.06 16.24 10.34
N ARG A 3 20.44 15.90 9.12
CA ARG A 3 19.86 14.81 8.34
C ARG A 3 20.46 13.50 8.87
N GLY A 4 19.65 12.51 9.19
CA GLY A 4 20.15 11.15 9.50
C GLY A 4 20.67 10.48 8.23
N ASP A 5 21.66 9.59 8.39
CA ASP A 5 22.28 8.86 7.27
C ASP A 5 21.56 7.54 6.99
N ALA A 6 20.86 6.99 7.97
CA ALA A 6 20.02 5.79 7.87
C ALA A 6 18.88 5.82 8.89
N ASN A 7 17.88 4.97 8.70
CA ASN A 7 16.79 4.74 9.65
C ASN A 7 16.64 3.25 9.94
N LEU A 8 16.55 2.92 11.23
CA LEU A 8 16.16 1.60 11.70
C LEU A 8 14.82 1.74 12.41
N ASN A 9 13.78 1.11 11.82
CA ASN A 9 12.40 1.19 12.26
C ASN A 9 11.99 -0.12 12.95
N SER A 10 11.17 -0.05 14.00
CA SER A 10 10.74 -1.18 14.82
C SER A 10 9.28 -1.60 14.59
N GLU A 11 8.64 -1.16 13.51
CA GLU A 11 7.32 -1.67 13.16
C GLU A 11 7.34 -3.20 13.01
N PRO A 12 6.25 -3.91 13.32
CA PRO A 12 6.19 -5.37 13.23
C PRO A 12 6.50 -5.89 11.83
N THR A 13 7.35 -6.92 11.74
CA THR A 13 7.76 -7.51 10.47
C THR A 13 7.69 -9.03 10.45
N ASP A 14 7.39 -9.69 11.57
CA ASP A 14 7.83 -11.02 11.94
C ASP A 14 9.35 -11.09 12.18
N MET A 15 9.78 -12.04 13.02
CA MET A 15 11.17 -12.11 13.46
C MET A 15 12.14 -12.67 12.42
N ASP A 16 11.64 -13.16 11.28
CA ASP A 16 12.37 -13.89 10.24
C ASP A 16 12.57 -13.05 8.95
N GLN A 17 12.22 -11.76 8.97
CA GLN A 17 12.41 -10.89 7.81
C GLN A 17 12.76 -9.45 8.17
N VAL A 18 13.45 -8.78 7.23
CA VAL A 18 13.68 -7.34 7.20
C VAL A 18 12.84 -6.77 6.05
N LEU A 19 12.02 -5.77 6.32
CA LEU A 19 11.26 -5.08 5.29
C LEU A 19 12.01 -3.83 4.83
N ILE A 20 12.17 -3.70 3.53
CA ILE A 20 12.95 -2.64 2.88
C ILE A 20 12.12 -1.73 1.99
N GLY A 21 10.84 -1.96 1.87
CA GLY A 21 9.95 -1.18 1.01
C GLY A 21 8.49 -1.46 1.31
N HIS A 22 7.63 -0.64 0.73
CA HIS A 22 6.19 -0.74 0.89
C HIS A 22 5.41 -0.35 -0.35
N LYS A 23 4.15 -0.79 -0.42
CA LYS A 23 3.21 -0.37 -1.46
C LYS A 23 2.77 1.07 -1.28
N GLY A 24 2.52 1.75 -2.41
CA GLY A 24 1.83 3.03 -2.42
C GLY A 24 0.40 2.91 -1.90
N LYS A 25 -0.13 4.02 -1.37
CA LYS A 25 -1.49 4.13 -0.84
C LYS A 25 -2.12 5.42 -1.34
N TYR A 26 -3.28 5.29 -1.99
CA TYR A 26 -4.02 6.42 -2.50
C TYR A 26 -5.48 6.30 -2.09
N TRP A 27 -6.04 7.38 -1.58
CA TRP A 27 -7.47 7.50 -1.36
C TRP A 27 -8.03 8.54 -2.31
N LEU A 28 -9.02 8.11 -3.07
CA LEU A 28 -9.69 8.89 -4.09
C LEU A 28 -11.16 9.01 -3.73
N ASN A 29 -11.63 10.25 -3.51
CA ASN A 29 -13.04 10.57 -3.48
C ASN A 29 -13.52 10.84 -4.90
N VAL A 30 -14.67 10.29 -5.23
CA VAL A 30 -15.36 10.50 -6.51
C VAL A 30 -16.75 11.01 -6.22
N GLU A 31 -17.06 12.20 -6.74
CA GLU A 31 -18.40 12.78 -6.71
C GLU A 31 -19.02 12.69 -8.10
N THR A 32 -20.22 12.18 -8.18
CA THR A 32 -20.99 12.17 -9.43
C THR A 32 -22.28 12.94 -9.27
N ARG A 33 -22.68 13.66 -10.32
CA ARG A 33 -23.84 14.55 -10.31
C ARG A 33 -24.79 14.24 -11.45
N HIS A 34 -26.07 14.61 -11.29
CA HIS A 34 -27.11 14.56 -12.32
C HIS A 34 -28.20 15.58 -12.02
N GLY A 35 -28.94 16.02 -13.05
CA GLY A 35 -30.00 17.01 -12.90
C GLY A 35 -31.22 16.59 -12.07
N GLY A 36 -31.34 15.28 -11.78
CA GLY A 36 -32.47 14.74 -11.01
C GLY A 36 -33.75 14.57 -11.85
N GLY A 37 -34.84 14.24 -11.17
CA GLY A 37 -36.16 14.07 -11.78
C GLY A 37 -37.06 13.09 -11.02
N LEU A 38 -38.21 12.81 -11.60
CA LEU A 38 -39.17 11.84 -11.08
C LEU A 38 -38.86 10.44 -11.64
N ALA A 39 -38.65 9.46 -10.79
CA ALA A 39 -38.28 8.10 -11.20
C ALA A 39 -39.33 7.38 -12.07
N ALA A 40 -40.57 7.88 -12.11
CA ALA A 40 -41.60 7.37 -13.01
C ALA A 40 -41.30 7.68 -14.50
N ILE A 41 -40.39 8.62 -14.79
CA ILE A 41 -39.91 8.96 -16.12
C ILE A 41 -38.54 8.37 -16.29
N PRO A 42 -38.33 7.33 -17.13
CA PRO A 42 -37.02 6.70 -17.26
C PRO A 42 -35.93 7.66 -17.75
N VAL A 43 -34.73 7.55 -17.18
CA VAL A 43 -33.52 8.18 -17.67
C VAL A 43 -32.47 7.12 -17.97
N GLU A 44 -31.53 7.41 -18.85
CA GLU A 44 -30.52 6.44 -19.23
C GLU A 44 -29.50 6.23 -18.08
N ASP A 45 -29.22 7.30 -17.32
CA ASP A 45 -28.33 7.26 -16.15
C ASP A 45 -28.79 8.23 -15.05
N ASP A 46 -28.17 8.13 -13.89
CA ASP A 46 -28.26 9.07 -12.77
C ASP A 46 -26.96 9.12 -11.99
N ALA A 47 -26.86 9.92 -10.94
CA ALA A 47 -25.63 10.05 -10.18
C ALA A 47 -25.15 8.72 -9.57
N ILE A 48 -26.06 7.85 -9.09
CA ILE A 48 -25.69 6.53 -8.56
C ILE A 48 -25.19 5.62 -9.68
N ALA A 49 -25.88 5.56 -10.82
CA ALA A 49 -25.51 4.74 -11.96
C ALA A 49 -24.11 5.17 -12.49
N ARG A 50 -23.82 6.47 -12.56
CA ARG A 50 -22.52 7.02 -12.91
C ARG A 50 -21.42 6.58 -11.93
N ALA A 51 -21.67 6.71 -10.63
CA ALA A 51 -20.70 6.25 -9.60
C ALA A 51 -20.41 4.75 -9.74
N MET A 52 -21.42 3.92 -9.99
CA MET A 52 -21.24 2.48 -10.22
C MET A 52 -20.42 2.19 -11.48
N GLN A 53 -20.65 2.91 -12.59
CA GLN A 53 -19.87 2.75 -13.81
C GLN A 53 -18.40 3.15 -13.61
N VAL A 54 -18.15 4.26 -12.90
CA VAL A 54 -16.78 4.67 -12.51
C VAL A 54 -16.11 3.62 -11.63
N ALA A 55 -16.82 3.13 -10.60
CA ALA A 55 -16.32 2.08 -9.71
C ALA A 55 -15.91 0.81 -10.47
N GLU A 56 -16.78 0.34 -11.38
CA GLU A 56 -16.52 -0.84 -12.21
C GLU A 56 -15.33 -0.63 -13.14
N ALA A 57 -15.26 0.52 -13.83
CA ALA A 57 -14.19 0.84 -14.76
C ALA A 57 -12.85 0.96 -14.03
N VAL A 58 -12.77 1.71 -12.93
CA VAL A 58 -11.57 1.85 -12.11
C VAL A 58 -11.11 0.48 -11.58
N LYS A 59 -12.02 -0.31 -11.03
CA LYS A 59 -11.69 -1.65 -10.54
C LYS A 59 -11.20 -2.56 -11.67
N LYS A 60 -11.90 -2.61 -12.80
CA LYS A 60 -11.56 -3.46 -13.94
C LYS A 60 -10.19 -3.13 -14.56
N LYS A 61 -9.83 -1.85 -14.60
CA LYS A 61 -8.61 -1.37 -15.29
C LYS A 61 -7.40 -1.25 -14.38
N LEU A 62 -7.61 -0.96 -13.08
CA LEU A 62 -6.50 -0.81 -12.13
C LEU A 62 -6.23 -2.08 -11.32
N GLN A 63 -7.22 -2.94 -11.09
CA GLN A 63 -6.98 -4.20 -10.37
C GLN A 63 -6.00 -5.07 -11.16
N GLY A 64 -4.86 -5.38 -10.56
CA GLY A 64 -3.79 -6.13 -11.22
C GLY A 64 -2.86 -5.29 -12.09
N TRP A 65 -3.15 -3.99 -12.32
CA TRP A 65 -2.27 -3.11 -13.06
C TRP A 65 -0.94 -2.91 -12.33
N LYS A 66 0.15 -2.87 -13.08
CA LYS A 66 1.51 -2.65 -12.59
C LYS A 66 2.42 -2.09 -13.68
N LEU A 67 3.50 -1.48 -13.26
CA LEU A 67 4.65 -1.18 -14.09
C LEU A 67 5.75 -2.23 -13.88
N GLU A 68 6.84 -2.13 -14.62
CA GLU A 68 8.00 -2.98 -14.41
C GLU A 68 8.58 -2.74 -13.01
N THR A 69 8.76 -3.80 -12.24
CA THR A 69 9.40 -3.70 -10.93
C THR A 69 10.86 -3.27 -11.08
N PRO A 70 11.34 -2.27 -10.32
CA PRO A 70 12.75 -1.88 -10.38
C PRO A 70 13.69 -3.06 -10.11
N ARG A 71 14.75 -3.18 -10.92
CA ARG A 71 15.62 -4.38 -10.93
C ARG A 71 16.32 -4.64 -9.61
N ASP A 72 16.69 -3.59 -8.91
CA ASP A 72 17.41 -3.65 -7.63
C ASP A 72 16.55 -4.20 -6.48
N VAL A 73 15.23 -4.12 -6.56
CA VAL A 73 14.29 -4.63 -5.53
C VAL A 73 13.50 -5.87 -6.01
N ALA A 74 13.67 -6.30 -7.26
CA ALA A 74 12.88 -7.37 -7.87
C ALA A 74 12.93 -8.69 -7.07
N ASP A 75 14.10 -9.07 -6.57
CA ASP A 75 14.27 -10.29 -5.77
C ASP A 75 13.54 -10.20 -4.43
N ALA A 76 13.51 -9.03 -3.78
CA ALA A 76 12.77 -8.83 -2.54
C ALA A 76 11.26 -8.90 -2.76
N VAL A 77 10.76 -8.35 -3.87
CA VAL A 77 9.36 -8.48 -4.29
C VAL A 77 9.01 -9.94 -4.57
N ALA A 78 9.88 -10.67 -5.28
CA ALA A 78 9.65 -12.09 -5.58
C ALA A 78 9.58 -12.95 -4.30
N ARG A 79 10.49 -12.73 -3.34
CA ARG A 79 10.43 -13.42 -2.03
C ARG A 79 9.17 -13.09 -1.26
N ALA A 80 8.78 -11.81 -1.21
CA ALA A 80 7.53 -11.39 -0.56
C ALA A 80 6.29 -12.08 -1.17
N LYS A 81 6.27 -12.30 -2.49
CA LYS A 81 5.21 -13.08 -3.16
C LYS A 81 5.18 -14.51 -2.69
N LEU A 82 6.34 -15.21 -2.69
CA LEU A 82 6.44 -16.60 -2.23
C LEU A 82 6.01 -16.73 -0.76
N ARG A 83 6.35 -15.76 0.09
CA ARG A 83 5.91 -15.75 1.48
C ARG A 83 4.38 -15.64 1.61
N VAL A 84 3.73 -14.80 0.81
CA VAL A 84 2.27 -14.67 0.80
C VAL A 84 1.60 -15.93 0.23
N GLU A 85 2.16 -16.54 -0.81
CA GLU A 85 1.70 -17.79 -1.40
C GLU A 85 1.78 -18.97 -0.41
N GLY A 86 2.85 -19.01 0.40
CA GLY A 86 3.05 -20.05 1.44
C GLY A 86 2.13 -19.93 2.66
N GLN A 87 1.35 -18.84 2.79
CA GLN A 87 0.36 -18.71 3.85
C GLN A 87 -0.86 -19.59 3.55
N ASP A 88 -1.38 -20.26 4.58
CA ASP A 88 -2.59 -21.12 4.46
C ASP A 88 -3.83 -20.25 4.20
N ARG A 89 -4.06 -19.97 2.94
CA ARG A 89 -5.21 -19.18 2.45
C ARG A 89 -6.01 -20.00 1.45
N THR A 90 -7.32 -19.82 1.46
CA THR A 90 -8.24 -20.46 0.52
C THR A 90 -8.10 -19.99 -0.93
N GLN A 91 -7.38 -18.88 -1.15
CA GLN A 91 -7.13 -18.28 -2.47
C GLN A 91 -5.68 -17.79 -2.55
N ASP A 92 -5.05 -17.99 -3.72
CA ASP A 92 -3.77 -17.34 -4.01
C ASP A 92 -3.96 -15.83 -4.12
N VAL A 93 -3.36 -15.10 -3.20
CA VAL A 93 -3.33 -13.64 -3.16
C VAL A 93 -1.92 -13.07 -3.30
N SER A 94 -0.94 -13.88 -3.72
CA SER A 94 0.46 -13.46 -3.88
C SER A 94 0.63 -12.30 -4.87
N TRP A 95 -0.27 -12.21 -5.85
CA TRP A 95 -0.31 -11.13 -6.83
C TRP A 95 -0.50 -9.73 -6.21
N VAL A 96 -1.06 -9.63 -5.00
CA VAL A 96 -1.24 -8.33 -4.33
C VAL A 96 0.08 -7.63 -4.02
N VAL A 97 1.18 -8.36 -3.95
CA VAL A 97 2.51 -7.81 -3.63
C VAL A 97 3.03 -6.94 -4.77
N ASP A 98 2.93 -7.43 -6.01
CA ASP A 98 3.49 -6.82 -7.22
C ASP A 98 2.47 -6.20 -8.17
N SER A 99 1.22 -6.05 -7.71
CA SER A 99 0.14 -5.51 -8.56
C SER A 99 -0.74 -4.54 -7.77
N THR A 100 -1.45 -3.68 -8.50
CA THR A 100 -2.38 -2.73 -7.90
C THR A 100 -3.62 -3.45 -7.37
N THR A 101 -4.06 -3.03 -6.20
CA THR A 101 -5.35 -3.44 -5.61
C THR A 101 -6.27 -2.25 -5.50
N VAL A 102 -7.58 -2.47 -5.73
CA VAL A 102 -8.61 -1.44 -5.69
C VAL A 102 -9.76 -1.92 -4.81
N ASN A 103 -10.13 -1.10 -3.85
CA ASN A 103 -11.30 -1.32 -3.00
C ASN A 103 -12.19 -0.09 -3.00
N VAL A 104 -13.47 -0.25 -3.34
CA VAL A 104 -14.49 0.78 -3.10
C VAL A 104 -15.00 0.57 -1.69
N GLY A 105 -14.56 1.44 -0.77
CA GLY A 105 -14.84 1.30 0.66
C GLY A 105 -16.16 1.94 1.09
N VAL A 106 -16.55 3.02 0.40
CA VAL A 106 -17.78 3.78 0.69
C VAL A 106 -18.47 4.12 -0.63
N ILE A 107 -19.78 4.02 -0.65
CA ILE A 107 -20.66 4.58 -1.69
C ILE A 107 -21.95 5.07 -1.03
N GLN A 108 -22.31 6.33 -1.26
CA GLN A 108 -23.48 6.97 -0.66
C GLN A 108 -24.15 7.89 -1.68
N GLY A 109 -25.44 7.68 -1.94
CA GLY A 109 -26.17 8.51 -2.91
C GLY A 109 -27.66 8.36 -2.80
N GLY A 110 -28.36 9.30 -3.47
CA GLY A 110 -29.82 9.34 -3.50
C GLY A 110 -30.46 9.82 -2.19
N VAL A 111 -31.77 10.05 -2.24
CA VAL A 111 -32.59 10.54 -1.11
C VAL A 111 -33.75 9.60 -0.83
N GLN A 112 -34.46 9.18 -1.88
CA GLN A 112 -35.63 8.31 -1.78
C GLN A 112 -35.87 7.56 -3.10
N PRO A 113 -36.53 6.40 -3.08
CA PRO A 113 -36.60 5.52 -4.24
C PRO A 113 -37.44 6.05 -5.43
N ASN A 114 -38.29 7.05 -5.24
CA ASN A 114 -39.14 7.62 -6.29
C ASN A 114 -38.54 8.90 -6.93
N THR A 115 -37.26 9.18 -6.67
CA THR A 115 -36.55 10.29 -7.31
C THR A 115 -35.28 9.80 -7.99
N ILE A 116 -34.93 10.42 -9.12
CA ILE A 116 -33.66 10.22 -9.81
C ILE A 116 -32.55 10.84 -8.94
N SER A 117 -31.50 10.09 -8.67
CA SER A 117 -30.38 10.54 -7.83
C SER A 117 -29.65 11.72 -8.46
N THR A 118 -29.49 12.81 -7.69
CA THR A 118 -28.78 14.00 -8.14
C THR A 118 -27.30 14.01 -7.73
N HIS A 119 -26.92 13.15 -6.78
CA HIS A 119 -25.58 13.12 -6.21
C HIS A 119 -25.24 11.75 -5.68
N CYS A 120 -23.99 11.32 -5.88
CA CYS A 120 -23.42 10.14 -5.26
C CYS A 120 -21.95 10.39 -4.94
N HIS A 121 -21.55 10.07 -3.71
CA HIS A 121 -20.19 10.09 -3.18
C HIS A 121 -19.64 8.68 -3.11
N MET A 122 -18.38 8.51 -3.48
CA MET A 122 -17.67 7.22 -3.41
C MET A 122 -16.23 7.44 -2.93
N GLU A 123 -15.76 6.55 -2.03
CA GLU A 123 -14.37 6.53 -1.56
C GLU A 123 -13.68 5.24 -2.02
N VAL A 124 -12.53 5.41 -2.67
CA VAL A 124 -11.74 4.32 -3.28
C VAL A 124 -10.35 4.28 -2.64
N ASP A 125 -9.95 3.11 -2.10
CA ASP A 125 -8.57 2.81 -1.68
C ASP A 125 -7.85 2.10 -2.83
N ILE A 126 -6.77 2.70 -3.34
CA ILE A 126 -5.90 2.15 -4.37
C ILE A 126 -4.54 1.89 -3.75
N ARG A 127 -4.03 0.65 -3.87
CA ARG A 127 -2.67 0.29 -3.42
C ARG A 127 -1.84 -0.13 -4.61
N THR A 128 -0.70 0.51 -4.81
CA THR A 128 0.17 0.27 -5.96
C THR A 128 1.44 -0.46 -5.57
N PRO A 129 2.00 -1.31 -6.43
CA PRO A 129 3.26 -1.97 -6.16
C PRO A 129 4.43 -0.98 -6.16
N VAL A 130 5.59 -1.44 -5.69
CA VAL A 130 6.85 -0.69 -5.77
C VAL A 130 7.16 -0.34 -7.23
N GLY A 131 7.59 0.92 -7.45
CA GLY A 131 7.93 1.45 -8.76
C GLY A 131 6.81 2.24 -9.45
N VAL A 132 5.60 2.27 -8.88
CA VAL A 132 4.50 3.10 -9.38
C VAL A 132 4.46 4.42 -8.60
N THR A 133 4.50 5.53 -9.34
CA THR A 133 4.51 6.89 -8.77
C THR A 133 3.11 7.51 -8.71
N THR A 134 2.95 8.61 -7.98
CA THR A 134 1.69 9.37 -7.92
C THR A 134 1.22 9.84 -9.31
N PRO A 135 2.08 10.43 -10.18
CA PRO A 135 1.68 10.78 -11.53
C PRO A 135 1.17 9.59 -12.35
N ASP A 136 1.79 8.40 -12.22
CA ASP A 136 1.35 7.20 -12.94
C ASP A 136 -0.07 6.79 -12.56
N VAL A 137 -0.38 6.79 -11.26
CA VAL A 137 -1.72 6.44 -10.75
C VAL A 137 -2.75 7.45 -11.21
N GLN A 138 -2.44 8.75 -11.11
CA GLN A 138 -3.35 9.82 -11.52
C GLN A 138 -3.63 9.76 -13.02
N ALA A 139 -2.58 9.60 -13.83
CA ALA A 139 -2.72 9.45 -15.28
C ALA A 139 -3.55 8.21 -15.65
N LYS A 140 -3.34 7.08 -14.93
CA LYS A 140 -4.10 5.85 -15.19
C LYS A 140 -5.59 6.00 -14.84
N VAL A 141 -5.92 6.71 -13.76
CA VAL A 141 -7.33 6.99 -13.42
C VAL A 141 -7.97 7.91 -14.46
N GLU A 142 -7.28 8.97 -14.90
CA GLU A 142 -7.81 9.85 -15.96
C GLU A 142 -7.98 9.13 -17.30
N GLU A 143 -7.05 8.23 -17.66
CA GLU A 143 -7.19 7.35 -18.85
C GLU A 143 -8.47 6.52 -18.76
N VAL A 144 -8.74 5.92 -17.60
CA VAL A 144 -9.94 5.11 -17.37
C VAL A 144 -11.21 5.94 -17.50
N LEU A 145 -11.22 7.16 -16.93
CA LEU A 145 -12.38 8.05 -17.04
C LEU A 145 -12.63 8.55 -18.47
N ALA A 146 -11.56 8.71 -19.25
CA ALA A 146 -11.69 9.10 -20.67
C ALA A 146 -12.27 7.97 -21.56
N GLU A 147 -12.21 6.71 -21.11
CA GLU A 147 -12.77 5.56 -21.83
C GLU A 147 -14.27 5.30 -21.54
N ILE A 148 -14.81 5.94 -20.49
CA ILE A 148 -16.23 5.76 -20.14
C ILE A 148 -17.07 6.83 -20.85
N ASP A 149 -18.22 6.42 -21.36
CA ASP A 149 -19.18 7.33 -22.01
C ASP A 149 -20.07 8.03 -20.95
N LEU A 150 -19.43 8.92 -20.18
CA LEU A 150 -20.08 9.74 -19.16
C LEU A 150 -19.67 11.20 -19.32
N PRO A 151 -20.57 12.15 -18.98
CA PRO A 151 -20.22 13.60 -18.99
C PRO A 151 -19.14 13.88 -17.94
N ARG A 152 -17.90 14.13 -18.39
CA ARG A 152 -16.72 14.31 -17.51
C ARG A 152 -16.91 15.46 -16.51
N GLU A 153 -17.64 16.51 -16.88
CA GLU A 153 -17.97 17.65 -16.05
C GLU A 153 -18.89 17.31 -14.84
N GLU A 154 -19.57 16.19 -14.91
CA GLU A 154 -20.42 15.69 -13.84
C GLU A 154 -19.69 14.71 -12.90
N ILE A 155 -18.39 14.50 -13.10
CA ILE A 155 -17.51 13.65 -12.30
C ILE A 155 -16.38 14.49 -11.71
N GLU A 156 -16.35 14.64 -10.39
CA GLU A 156 -15.29 15.34 -9.66
C GLU A 156 -14.41 14.32 -8.91
N LEU A 157 -13.10 14.51 -8.97
CA LEU A 157 -12.11 13.69 -8.29
C LEU A 157 -11.37 14.51 -7.25
N GLU A 158 -11.23 13.95 -6.04
CA GLU A 158 -10.40 14.51 -4.99
C GLU A 158 -9.43 13.46 -4.45
N TRP A 159 -8.13 13.71 -4.61
CA TRP A 159 -7.08 12.87 -4.04
C TRP A 159 -6.81 13.25 -2.59
N VAL A 160 -7.42 12.50 -1.65
CA VAL A 160 -7.33 12.76 -0.20
C VAL A 160 -5.99 12.30 0.38
N VAL A 161 -5.49 11.15 -0.11
CA VAL A 161 -4.21 10.58 0.29
C VAL A 161 -3.42 10.20 -0.94
N CYS A 162 -2.16 10.64 -1.00
CA CYS A 162 -1.19 10.24 -2.01
C CYS A 162 0.13 9.88 -1.32
N LEU A 163 0.33 8.60 -1.04
CA LEU A 163 1.56 8.06 -0.47
C LEU A 163 2.21 7.15 -1.50
N GLU A 164 3.30 7.59 -2.09
CA GLU A 164 4.03 6.78 -3.08
C GLU A 164 4.60 5.51 -2.47
N SER A 165 4.75 4.49 -3.30
CA SER A 165 5.59 3.34 -2.98
C SER A 165 7.04 3.79 -2.84
N ALA A 166 7.75 3.18 -1.90
CA ALA A 166 9.15 3.55 -1.67
C ALA A 166 9.91 2.35 -1.09
N TYR A 167 11.24 2.35 -1.26
CA TYR A 167 12.10 1.28 -0.79
C TYR A 167 13.56 1.73 -0.63
N SER A 168 14.34 0.94 0.14
CA SER A 168 15.81 0.94 0.12
C SER A 168 16.31 -0.17 -0.79
N ALA A 169 17.48 0.02 -1.39
CA ALA A 169 18.15 -1.09 -2.07
C ALA A 169 18.54 -2.18 -1.04
N PRO A 170 18.44 -3.48 -1.40
CA PRO A 170 18.76 -4.58 -0.48
C PRO A 170 20.21 -4.60 0.02
N ASN A 171 21.12 -3.98 -0.72
CA ASN A 171 22.56 -3.87 -0.41
C ASN A 171 22.95 -2.59 0.34
N GLU A 172 22.00 -1.85 0.85
CA GLU A 172 22.30 -0.72 1.76
C GLU A 172 22.87 -1.25 3.08
N ASP A 173 23.89 -0.58 3.62
CA ASP A 173 24.61 -1.00 4.82
C ASP A 173 23.66 -1.28 6.00
N ILE A 174 22.67 -0.41 6.21
CA ILE A 174 21.70 -0.60 7.29
C ILE A 174 20.86 -1.89 7.11
N VAL A 175 20.50 -2.26 5.88
CA VAL A 175 19.74 -3.47 5.57
C VAL A 175 20.58 -4.71 5.84
N GLU A 176 21.83 -4.72 5.34
CA GLU A 176 22.74 -5.84 5.52
C GLU A 176 23.10 -6.07 6.99
N LEU A 177 23.35 -5.00 7.75
CA LEU A 177 23.65 -5.06 9.17
C LEU A 177 22.49 -5.57 10.00
N VAL A 178 21.27 -5.08 9.74
CA VAL A 178 20.05 -5.60 10.41
C VAL A 178 19.88 -7.08 10.14
N ALA A 179 19.96 -7.51 8.88
CA ALA A 179 19.78 -8.91 8.50
C ALA A 179 20.89 -9.80 9.11
N LYS A 180 22.14 -9.35 9.12
CA LYS A 180 23.27 -10.04 9.78
C LYS A 180 23.03 -10.23 11.28
N ASN A 181 22.72 -9.14 11.98
CA ASN A 181 22.54 -9.15 13.43
C ASN A 181 21.29 -9.93 13.84
N ALA A 182 20.21 -9.85 13.06
CA ALA A 182 19.03 -10.65 13.29
C ALA A 182 19.33 -12.16 13.18
N ARG A 183 20.07 -12.61 12.14
CA ARG A 183 20.51 -14.00 12.02
C ARG A 183 21.34 -14.47 13.20
N GLN A 184 22.29 -13.64 13.65
CA GLN A 184 23.19 -13.98 14.76
C GLN A 184 22.46 -14.09 16.11
N ILE A 185 21.50 -13.21 16.36
CA ILE A 185 20.80 -13.11 17.66
C ILE A 185 19.66 -14.10 17.75
N THR A 186 18.91 -14.30 16.66
CA THR A 186 17.73 -15.17 16.67
C THR A 186 18.04 -16.61 16.26
N GLY A 187 19.14 -16.83 15.53
CA GLY A 187 19.48 -18.12 14.93
C GLY A 187 18.60 -18.48 13.72
N GLN A 188 17.73 -17.58 13.29
CA GLN A 188 16.80 -17.80 12.17
C GLN A 188 17.44 -17.38 10.82
N GLN A 189 16.91 -17.95 9.74
CA GLN A 189 17.13 -17.40 8.41
C GLN A 189 16.31 -16.11 8.28
N ILE A 190 16.96 -15.05 7.81
CA ILE A 190 16.33 -13.74 7.68
C ILE A 190 16.21 -13.40 6.20
N GLU A 191 14.98 -13.22 5.75
CA GLU A 191 14.67 -12.76 4.41
C GLU A 191 14.65 -11.23 4.31
N ILE A 192 14.93 -10.70 3.12
CA ILE A 192 14.79 -9.28 2.82
C ILE A 192 13.61 -9.15 1.86
N ASN A 193 12.54 -8.51 2.31
CA ASN A 193 11.24 -8.46 1.63
C ASN A 193 10.69 -7.04 1.54
N VAL A 194 9.60 -6.86 0.80
CA VAL A 194 8.78 -5.65 0.79
C VAL A 194 7.44 -5.91 1.47
N SER A 195 6.87 -4.86 2.08
CA SER A 195 5.56 -4.92 2.72
C SER A 195 4.43 -4.68 1.72
N SER A 196 3.33 -5.41 1.85
CA SER A 196 2.07 -5.11 1.17
C SER A 196 1.29 -3.95 1.83
N GLY A 197 1.65 -3.59 3.07
CA GLY A 197 1.12 -2.44 3.81
C GLY A 197 1.96 -1.18 3.62
N SER A 198 1.49 -0.05 4.15
CA SER A 198 2.27 1.20 4.22
C SER A 198 2.90 1.33 5.61
N THR A 199 4.12 1.87 5.67
CA THR A 199 4.90 2.04 6.90
C THR A 199 5.40 3.48 7.06
N ASP A 200 5.78 3.88 8.27
CA ASP A 200 6.35 5.20 8.52
C ASP A 200 7.81 5.32 8.07
N ALA A 201 8.48 4.22 7.74
CA ALA A 201 9.79 4.24 7.08
C ALA A 201 9.79 5.01 5.75
N ARG A 202 8.61 5.19 5.11
CA ARG A 202 8.44 6.02 3.91
C ARG A 202 9.00 7.43 4.04
N PHE A 203 8.95 8.02 5.22
CA PHE A 203 9.46 9.39 5.43
C PHE A 203 10.96 9.50 5.18
N TRP A 204 11.71 8.42 5.34
CA TRP A 204 13.13 8.32 5.03
C TRP A 204 13.36 7.91 3.58
N TRP A 205 12.71 6.85 3.10
CA TRP A 205 12.83 6.40 1.72
C TRP A 205 12.54 7.50 0.71
N LEU A 206 11.43 8.23 0.88
CA LEU A 206 11.05 9.35 0.00
C LEU A 206 12.02 10.55 0.05
N ARG A 207 12.94 10.56 1.01
CA ARG A 207 14.04 11.54 1.11
C ARG A 207 15.39 11.01 0.64
N GLY A 208 15.41 9.80 0.09
CA GLY A 208 16.64 9.12 -0.32
C GLY A 208 17.54 8.74 0.87
N ILE A 209 16.95 8.50 2.05
CA ILE A 209 17.64 7.99 3.22
C ILE A 209 17.32 6.51 3.34
N PRO A 210 18.33 5.61 3.33
CA PRO A 210 18.08 4.19 3.48
C PRO A 210 17.42 3.88 4.82
N ALA A 211 16.44 2.98 4.80
CA ALA A 211 15.74 2.53 5.99
C ALA A 211 15.49 1.02 5.92
N ALA A 212 15.61 0.37 7.07
CA ALA A 212 15.27 -1.02 7.27
C ALA A 212 14.27 -1.15 8.42
N ILE A 213 13.29 -2.03 8.26
CA ILE A 213 12.29 -2.32 9.29
C ILE A 213 12.55 -3.72 9.81
N TYR A 214 12.72 -3.84 11.11
CA TYR A 214 12.83 -5.11 11.81
C TYR A 214 12.14 -5.00 13.16
N GLY A 215 11.04 -5.71 13.33
CA GLY A 215 10.20 -5.67 14.52
C GLY A 215 9.78 -7.04 15.00
N THR A 216 8.79 -7.06 15.85
CA THR A 216 8.21 -8.27 16.46
C THR A 216 7.23 -8.97 15.51
N GLY A 217 6.61 -10.06 15.98
CA GLY A 217 5.59 -10.81 15.21
C GLY A 217 4.36 -9.97 14.88
N MET A 218 3.66 -10.38 13.85
CA MET A 218 2.47 -9.72 13.30
C MET A 218 1.16 -10.43 13.64
N GLU A 219 1.18 -11.47 14.49
CA GLU A 219 0.05 -12.39 14.66
C GLU A 219 -1.23 -11.72 15.16
N ASN A 220 -1.13 -10.61 15.90
CA ASN A 220 -2.27 -9.90 16.49
C ASN A 220 -2.28 -8.40 16.18
N ILE A 221 -1.74 -8.01 15.03
CA ILE A 221 -1.69 -6.60 14.65
C ILE A 221 -3.08 -6.06 14.31
N ALA A 222 -3.41 -4.87 14.82
CA ALA A 222 -4.65 -4.13 14.57
C ALA A 222 -5.95 -4.87 14.96
N VAL A 223 -5.88 -5.72 15.97
CA VAL A 223 -7.07 -6.37 16.57
C VAL A 223 -7.21 -6.00 18.06
N PRO A 224 -8.40 -6.17 18.69
CA PRO A 224 -8.54 -6.00 20.13
C PRO A 224 -7.54 -6.89 20.89
N ASP A 225 -7.01 -6.35 22.00
CA ASP A 225 -6.01 -7.02 22.83
C ASP A 225 -4.68 -7.33 22.09
N GLU A 226 -4.28 -6.46 21.16
CA GLU A 226 -2.98 -6.52 20.47
C GLU A 226 -1.85 -6.64 21.50
N TYR A 227 -0.93 -7.58 21.26
CA TYR A 227 0.18 -7.85 22.18
C TYR A 227 1.48 -8.18 21.43
N VAL A 228 2.58 -8.09 22.15
CA VAL A 228 3.91 -8.52 21.73
C VAL A 228 4.43 -9.55 22.73
N LEU A 229 5.06 -10.61 22.25
CA LEU A 229 5.73 -11.58 23.10
C LEU A 229 7.02 -10.99 23.67
N GLU A 230 7.17 -11.01 25.01
CA GLU A 230 8.36 -10.47 25.68
C GLU A 230 9.70 -11.00 25.15
N PRO A 231 9.86 -12.30 24.82
CA PRO A 231 11.09 -12.80 24.21
C PRO A 231 11.39 -12.18 22.84
N GLN A 232 10.38 -11.96 21.98
CA GLN A 232 10.53 -11.31 20.68
C GLN A 232 10.97 -9.86 20.84
N PHE A 233 10.34 -9.13 21.77
CA PHE A 233 10.72 -7.76 22.08
C PHE A 233 12.18 -7.66 22.54
N GLY A 234 12.59 -8.56 23.45
CA GLY A 234 13.98 -8.64 23.94
C GLY A 234 15.00 -8.96 22.83
N GLN A 235 14.64 -9.84 21.88
CA GLN A 235 15.50 -10.14 20.73
C GLN A 235 15.58 -8.96 19.77
N MET A 236 14.46 -8.31 19.45
CA MET A 236 14.41 -7.11 18.61
C MET A 236 15.31 -6.01 19.18
N LEU A 237 15.22 -5.71 20.48
CA LEU A 237 16.08 -4.72 21.13
C LEU A 237 17.57 -5.03 20.97
N LYS A 238 17.96 -6.31 21.10
CA LYS A 238 19.36 -6.74 20.91
C LYS A 238 19.81 -6.54 19.46
N VAL A 239 18.95 -6.89 18.48
CA VAL A 239 19.23 -6.68 17.06
C VAL A 239 19.43 -5.20 16.76
N HIS A 240 18.52 -4.35 17.24
CA HIS A 240 18.63 -2.90 17.06
C HIS A 240 19.89 -2.33 17.68
N ALA A 241 20.20 -2.70 18.93
CA ALA A 241 21.41 -2.23 19.62
C ALA A 241 22.69 -2.66 18.91
N ALA A 242 22.78 -3.93 18.50
CA ALA A 242 23.93 -4.44 17.74
C ALA A 242 24.08 -3.73 16.39
N THR A 243 22.96 -3.52 15.69
CA THR A 243 22.97 -2.82 14.39
C THR A 243 23.42 -1.37 14.54
N CYS A 244 22.92 -0.65 15.55
CA CYS A 244 23.37 0.72 15.80
C CYS A 244 24.88 0.78 16.11
N ILE A 245 25.40 -0.16 16.91
CA ILE A 245 26.84 -0.22 17.22
C ILE A 245 27.63 -0.50 15.95
N ASP A 246 27.28 -1.54 15.19
CA ASP A 246 27.99 -1.91 13.96
C ASP A 246 27.97 -0.76 12.95
N TYR A 247 26.81 -0.11 12.75
CA TYR A 247 26.64 0.99 11.80
C TYR A 247 27.49 2.22 12.18
N LEU A 248 27.48 2.61 13.46
CA LEU A 248 28.21 3.78 13.95
C LEU A 248 29.74 3.55 14.10
N CYS A 249 30.16 2.30 14.25
CA CYS A 249 31.59 1.97 14.36
C CYS A 249 32.24 1.63 13.01
N ALA A 250 31.45 1.41 11.96
CA ALA A 250 31.94 1.15 10.61
C ALA A 250 32.22 2.43 9.80
N SER A 251 31.82 3.60 10.32
CA SER A 251 31.94 4.93 9.71
C SER A 251 33.21 5.68 10.09
#